data_c2a86eb13d85fdb403bb563964d356e0
#
_entry.id   c2a86eb13d85fdb403bb563964d356e0
#
_cell.length_a   1.000
_cell.length_b   1.000
_cell.length_c   1.000
_cell.angle_alpha   90.00
_cell.angle_beta   90.00
_cell.angle_gamma   90.00
#
_symmetry.space_group_name_H-M   'P 1'
#
loop_
_entity.id
_entity.type
_entity.pdbx_description
1 polymer ?
#
loop_
_entity_poly.entity_id
_entity_poly.type
_entity_poly.pdbx_seq_one_letter_code
_entity_poly.pdbx_strand_id
1 'polypeptide(L)'
;VIRALAALALLAVPAAAQDRPPERPEATAPAPDADTAGPAEALPFGPPPPPVWFTLAESDADHDACRLALMVLGTRYRQEAPVTDPDIRDCGIARPVRVSEILPGVALPAEPVMRCGTALSLAIWTRDFVRPAAAHLPDAPQLQGLATGPAYVCRDRVGTGDPEPRPSEHGYGNAIDVMGFDFGQDAPLQVQPRSGDGDPAEGFQRAVQSTACLLFTTVLGPGSNAAHDDHLHLDMADRASGWRLCE
;
A
#
# COMPACT_ATOMS: atom_id res chain seq x y z
N VAL A 1 2.30 -42.35 -58.63
CA VAL A 1 2.54 -41.64 -57.38
C VAL A 1 1.58 -40.49 -57.34
N ILE A 2 0.40 -40.64 -56.70
CA ILE A 2 -0.65 -39.65 -56.60
C ILE A 2 -0.41 -38.87 -55.28
N ARG A 3 -0.11 -37.58 -55.38
CA ARG A 3 -0.04 -36.65 -54.23
C ARG A 3 -1.43 -36.09 -53.96
N ALA A 4 -2.04 -36.49 -52.81
CA ALA A 4 -3.26 -35.85 -52.30
C ALA A 4 -2.86 -34.57 -51.59
N LEU A 5 -3.35 -33.41 -52.09
CA LEU A 5 -3.33 -32.15 -51.40
C LEU A 5 -4.53 -32.08 -50.42
N ALA A 6 -4.26 -32.08 -49.12
CA ALA A 6 -5.25 -31.80 -48.14
C ALA A 6 -5.39 -30.27 -48.00
N ALA A 7 -6.56 -29.75 -48.37
CA ALA A 7 -6.90 -28.35 -48.15
C ALA A 7 -7.32 -28.14 -46.68
N LEU A 8 -6.55 -27.37 -45.97
CA LEU A 8 -6.84 -26.95 -44.57
C LEU A 8 -7.83 -25.76 -44.64
N ALA A 9 -9.10 -26.01 -44.33
CA ALA A 9 -10.10 -24.95 -44.20
C ALA A 9 -9.88 -24.23 -42.88
N LEU A 10 -9.39 -22.98 -42.93
CA LEU A 10 -9.39 -22.08 -41.78
C LEU A 10 -10.83 -21.62 -41.49
N LEU A 11 -11.42 -22.15 -40.44
CA LEU A 11 -12.65 -21.59 -39.85
C LEU A 11 -12.28 -20.27 -39.15
N ALA A 12 -12.68 -19.16 -39.75
CA ALA A 12 -12.63 -17.85 -39.09
C ALA A 12 -13.69 -17.81 -37.97
N VAL A 13 -13.28 -17.84 -36.73
CA VAL A 13 -14.14 -17.56 -35.57
C VAL A 13 -14.35 -16.05 -35.52
N PRO A 14 -15.61 -15.54 -35.54
CA PRO A 14 -15.85 -14.13 -35.37
C PRO A 14 -15.38 -13.71 -33.97
N ALA A 15 -14.52 -12.67 -33.91
CA ALA A 15 -14.16 -12.03 -32.66
C ALA A 15 -15.43 -11.45 -32.02
N ALA A 16 -15.86 -12.05 -30.91
CA ALA A 16 -16.89 -11.47 -30.08
C ALA A 16 -16.39 -10.09 -29.63
N ALA A 17 -17.15 -9.06 -29.93
CA ALA A 17 -16.90 -7.71 -29.40
C ALA A 17 -16.86 -7.83 -27.87
N GLN A 18 -15.73 -7.46 -27.27
CA GLN A 18 -15.64 -7.35 -25.83
C GLN A 18 -16.58 -6.22 -25.41
N ASP A 19 -17.63 -6.55 -24.70
CA ASP A 19 -18.55 -5.59 -24.15
C ASP A 19 -17.74 -4.61 -23.26
N ARG A 20 -17.80 -3.34 -23.63
CA ARG A 20 -17.25 -2.24 -22.85
C ARG A 20 -17.82 -2.35 -21.43
N PRO A 21 -16.99 -2.21 -20.37
CA PRO A 21 -17.52 -2.17 -19.02
C PRO A 21 -18.63 -1.12 -18.93
N PRO A 22 -19.71 -1.39 -18.17
CA PRO A 22 -20.79 -0.43 -18.01
C PRO A 22 -20.25 0.91 -17.51
N GLU A 23 -20.72 1.99 -18.13
CA GLU A 23 -20.38 3.33 -17.69
C GLU A 23 -20.74 3.47 -16.21
N ARG A 24 -19.84 4.08 -15.43
CA ARG A 24 -20.06 4.39 -14.02
C ARG A 24 -21.39 5.14 -13.90
N PRO A 25 -22.34 4.71 -13.08
CA PRO A 25 -23.56 5.49 -12.82
C PRO A 25 -23.16 6.89 -12.37
N GLU A 26 -23.66 7.91 -13.03
CA GLU A 26 -23.55 9.28 -12.54
C GLU A 26 -24.19 9.34 -11.15
N ALA A 27 -23.42 9.76 -10.17
CA ALA A 27 -23.89 9.94 -8.81
C ALA A 27 -24.85 11.13 -8.76
N THR A 28 -26.10 10.88 -9.09
CA THR A 28 -27.20 11.80 -8.81
C THR A 28 -27.89 11.36 -7.53
N ALA A 29 -27.19 11.50 -6.40
CA ALA A 29 -27.85 11.66 -5.13
C ALA A 29 -28.07 13.16 -4.91
N PRO A 30 -29.30 13.67 -4.70
CA PRO A 30 -29.49 15.03 -4.26
C PRO A 30 -28.77 15.20 -2.93
N ALA A 31 -28.00 16.28 -2.79
CA ALA A 31 -27.44 16.65 -1.50
C ALA A 31 -28.59 16.73 -0.50
N PRO A 32 -28.46 16.16 0.71
CA PRO A 32 -29.47 16.34 1.73
C PRO A 32 -29.59 17.86 2.03
N ASP A 33 -30.84 18.36 2.05
CA ASP A 33 -31.14 19.74 2.34
C ASP A 33 -30.50 20.11 3.69
N ALA A 34 -29.67 21.15 3.69
CA ALA A 34 -28.94 21.63 4.86
C ALA A 34 -29.87 22.23 5.98
N ASP A 35 -31.18 22.28 5.76
CA ASP A 35 -32.15 22.91 6.65
C ASP A 35 -32.87 21.95 7.62
N THR A 36 -32.50 20.67 7.68
CA THR A 36 -33.13 19.74 8.63
C THR A 36 -32.19 19.26 9.73
N ALA A 37 -31.06 19.93 9.97
CA ALA A 37 -30.29 19.70 11.18
C ALA A 37 -31.06 20.32 12.38
N GLY A 38 -31.90 19.51 12.99
CA GLY A 38 -32.43 19.81 14.33
C GLY A 38 -31.28 20.03 15.31
N PRO A 39 -31.50 20.69 16.45
CA PRO A 39 -30.45 20.93 17.44
C PRO A 39 -29.75 19.60 17.74
N ALA A 40 -28.42 19.60 17.64
CA ALA A 40 -27.59 18.41 17.91
C ALA A 40 -28.03 17.85 19.27
N GLU A 41 -28.63 16.68 19.24
CA GLU A 41 -29.05 15.96 20.45
C GLU A 41 -27.79 15.75 21.28
N ALA A 42 -27.77 16.32 22.50
CA ALA A 42 -26.63 16.13 23.41
C ALA A 42 -26.44 14.62 23.59
N LEU A 43 -25.29 14.12 23.15
CA LEU A 43 -24.95 12.72 23.28
C LEU A 43 -25.14 12.25 24.72
N PRO A 44 -25.81 11.11 24.96
CA PRO A 44 -26.03 10.61 26.32
C PRO A 44 -24.66 10.46 27.00
N PHE A 45 -24.55 10.86 28.26
CA PHE A 45 -23.36 10.78 29.10
C PHE A 45 -22.86 9.35 29.18
N GLY A 46 -22.03 8.95 28.25
CA GLY A 46 -21.27 7.71 28.24
C GLY A 46 -19.77 8.00 28.16
N PRO A 47 -18.92 7.05 28.51
CA PRO A 47 -17.49 7.20 28.27
C PRO A 47 -17.27 7.46 26.77
N PRO A 48 -16.31 8.32 26.38
CA PRO A 48 -16.01 8.56 25.00
C PRO A 48 -15.63 7.23 24.31
N PRO A 49 -15.92 7.07 23.00
CA PRO A 49 -15.55 5.87 22.28
C PRO A 49 -14.03 5.64 22.37
N PRO A 50 -13.55 4.39 22.29
CA PRO A 50 -12.12 4.11 22.32
C PRO A 50 -11.41 4.82 21.16
N PRO A 51 -10.12 5.19 21.31
CA PRO A 51 -9.34 5.80 20.22
C PRO A 51 -9.27 4.87 19.00
N VAL A 52 -9.13 5.46 17.81
CA VAL A 52 -9.13 4.71 16.55
C VAL A 52 -8.02 3.66 16.53
N TRP A 53 -6.79 4.00 16.95
CA TRP A 53 -5.68 3.05 17.00
C TRP A 53 -5.97 1.81 17.87
N PHE A 54 -6.80 1.96 18.91
CA PHE A 54 -7.17 0.84 19.77
C PHE A 54 -8.21 -0.07 19.09
N THR A 55 -9.15 0.51 18.34
CA THR A 55 -10.15 -0.25 17.58
C THR A 55 -9.54 -0.99 16.38
N LEU A 56 -8.40 -0.51 15.90
CA LEU A 56 -7.63 -1.15 14.82
C LEU A 56 -6.71 -2.28 15.34
N ALA A 57 -6.65 -2.51 16.66
CA ALA A 57 -5.82 -3.58 17.22
C ALA A 57 -6.28 -4.95 16.69
N GLU A 58 -5.34 -5.72 16.19
CA GLU A 58 -5.58 -7.10 15.78
C GLU A 58 -5.97 -7.94 17.01
N SER A 59 -6.82 -8.97 16.82
CA SER A 59 -7.05 -9.99 17.84
C SER A 59 -5.72 -10.71 18.19
N ASP A 60 -5.67 -11.39 19.34
CA ASP A 60 -4.49 -12.16 19.72
C ASP A 60 -4.14 -13.21 18.66
N ALA A 61 -5.15 -13.91 18.16
CA ALA A 61 -4.97 -14.94 17.14
C ALA A 61 -4.44 -14.38 15.81
N ASP A 62 -4.98 -13.23 15.34
CA ASP A 62 -4.54 -12.60 14.10
C ASP A 62 -3.12 -12.04 14.23
N HIS A 63 -2.81 -11.44 15.39
CA HIS A 63 -1.47 -10.92 15.66
C HIS A 63 -0.43 -12.04 15.71
N ASP A 64 -0.73 -13.17 16.39
CA ASP A 64 0.15 -14.33 16.44
C ASP A 64 0.32 -14.98 15.07
N ALA A 65 -0.74 -15.09 14.27
CA ALA A 65 -0.67 -15.59 12.91
C ALA A 65 0.21 -14.67 12.02
N CYS A 66 0.05 -13.36 12.15
CA CYS A 66 0.89 -12.39 11.43
C CYS A 66 2.37 -12.54 11.80
N ARG A 67 2.69 -12.65 13.09
CA ARG A 67 4.06 -12.85 13.58
C ARG A 67 4.67 -14.15 13.09
N LEU A 68 3.87 -15.23 13.10
CA LEU A 68 4.30 -16.50 12.53
C LEU A 68 4.63 -16.38 11.05
N ALA A 69 3.80 -15.68 10.28
CA ALA A 69 4.06 -15.43 8.87
C ALA A 69 5.34 -14.61 8.64
N LEU A 70 5.58 -13.54 9.41
CA LEU A 70 6.83 -12.78 9.36
C LEU A 70 8.05 -13.65 9.70
N MET A 71 7.92 -14.52 10.70
CA MET A 71 9.00 -15.45 11.08
C MET A 71 9.29 -16.45 9.94
N VAL A 72 8.27 -16.99 9.29
CA VAL A 72 8.42 -17.91 8.15
C VAL A 72 9.08 -17.20 6.96
N LEU A 73 8.79 -15.92 6.76
CA LEU A 73 9.41 -15.08 5.73
C LEU A 73 10.87 -14.71 6.06
N GLY A 74 11.30 -14.93 7.32
CA GLY A 74 12.64 -14.58 7.79
C GLY A 74 12.80 -13.08 8.10
N THR A 75 11.70 -12.36 8.28
CA THR A 75 11.70 -10.95 8.67
C THR A 75 12.34 -10.78 10.04
N ARG A 76 13.28 -9.83 10.17
CA ARG A 76 13.89 -9.46 11.46
C ARG A 76 13.17 -8.26 12.05
N TYR A 77 12.51 -8.47 13.16
CA TYR A 77 11.76 -7.44 13.87
C TYR A 77 11.84 -7.63 15.37
N ARG A 78 11.53 -6.58 16.11
CA ARG A 78 11.24 -6.67 17.54
C ARG A 78 9.86 -6.09 17.83
N GLN A 79 9.18 -6.65 18.83
CA GLN A 79 7.96 -6.05 19.36
C GLN A 79 8.34 -4.86 20.23
N GLU A 80 7.50 -3.84 20.20
CA GLU A 80 7.65 -2.67 21.08
C GLU A 80 6.41 -2.49 21.95
N ALA A 81 6.52 -1.65 22.97
CA ALA A 81 5.38 -1.21 23.75
C ALA A 81 4.39 -0.45 22.86
N PRO A 82 3.09 -0.43 23.21
CA PRO A 82 2.11 0.39 22.49
C PRO A 82 2.59 1.83 22.31
N VAL A 83 2.38 2.37 21.13
CA VAL A 83 2.67 3.77 20.82
C VAL A 83 1.38 4.55 20.90
N THR A 84 1.41 5.72 21.54
CA THR A 84 0.31 6.67 21.61
C THR A 84 0.84 8.08 21.41
N ASP A 85 -0.03 8.98 20.98
CA ASP A 85 0.31 10.39 20.82
C ASP A 85 -0.38 11.21 21.92
N PRO A 86 0.33 12.16 22.58
CA PRO A 86 -0.25 12.96 23.65
C PRO A 86 -1.23 14.03 23.16
N ASP A 87 -1.09 14.49 21.91
CA ASP A 87 -1.84 15.61 21.37
C ASP A 87 -3.02 15.14 20.51
N ILE A 88 -2.84 14.06 19.77
CA ILE A 88 -3.86 13.48 18.89
C ILE A 88 -4.26 12.10 19.41
N ARG A 89 -5.33 12.06 20.18
CA ARG A 89 -5.85 10.88 20.87
C ARG A 89 -5.98 9.65 19.98
N ASP A 90 -6.34 9.84 18.71
CA ASP A 90 -6.63 8.76 17.79
C ASP A 90 -5.38 8.18 17.10
N CYS A 91 -4.21 8.85 17.23
CA CYS A 91 -2.95 8.30 16.77
C CYS A 91 -2.37 7.27 17.75
N GLY A 92 -1.84 6.20 17.20
CA GLY A 92 -1.13 5.17 17.99
C GLY A 92 -1.07 3.82 17.30
N ILE A 93 -0.37 2.88 17.92
CA ILE A 93 -0.26 1.48 17.49
C ILE A 93 -0.35 0.60 18.74
N ALA A 94 -1.35 -0.26 18.81
CA ALA A 94 -1.56 -1.12 19.97
C ALA A 94 -0.48 -2.20 20.11
N ARG A 95 -0.03 -2.78 19.02
CA ARG A 95 0.93 -3.88 18.95
C ARG A 95 1.99 -3.64 17.88
N PRO A 96 2.88 -2.64 18.11
CA PRO A 96 3.85 -2.26 17.10
C PRO A 96 4.96 -3.28 16.95
N VAL A 97 5.45 -3.41 15.72
CA VAL A 97 6.69 -4.10 15.38
C VAL A 97 7.68 -3.09 14.77
N ARG A 98 8.93 -3.13 15.22
CA ARG A 98 10.02 -2.39 14.58
C ARG A 98 10.80 -3.36 13.70
N VAL A 99 10.90 -3.05 12.42
CA VAL A 99 11.47 -3.94 11.42
C VAL A 99 12.84 -3.44 10.97
N SER A 100 13.88 -4.26 11.14
CA SER A 100 15.25 -3.95 10.69
C SER A 100 15.60 -4.61 9.35
N GLU A 101 14.98 -5.75 9.03
CA GLU A 101 15.22 -6.50 7.80
C GLU A 101 13.90 -7.14 7.36
N ILE A 102 13.38 -6.75 6.20
CA ILE A 102 12.04 -7.19 5.78
C ILE A 102 12.03 -8.62 5.23
N LEU A 103 13.11 -9.02 4.60
CA LEU A 103 13.40 -10.39 4.15
C LEU A 103 14.90 -10.66 4.36
N PRO A 104 15.35 -11.90 4.44
CA PRO A 104 16.78 -12.21 4.52
C PRO A 104 17.57 -11.49 3.42
N GLY A 105 18.51 -10.63 3.84
CA GLY A 105 19.34 -9.80 2.97
C GLY A 105 18.65 -8.55 2.41
N VAL A 106 17.47 -8.15 2.90
CA VAL A 106 16.81 -6.89 2.52
C VAL A 106 16.59 -6.02 3.74
N ALA A 107 17.52 -5.11 3.98
CA ALA A 107 17.51 -4.22 5.13
C ALA A 107 16.46 -3.10 5.03
N LEU A 108 15.97 -2.65 6.19
CA LEU A 108 15.24 -1.41 6.38
C LEU A 108 16.06 -0.48 7.30
N PRO A 109 16.96 0.34 6.76
CA PRO A 109 17.89 1.13 7.59
C PRO A 109 17.19 2.12 8.53
N ALA A 110 16.01 2.60 8.18
CA ALA A 110 15.21 3.50 9.02
C ALA A 110 14.55 2.77 10.21
N GLU A 111 14.58 1.44 10.26
CA GLU A 111 13.92 0.61 11.26
C GLU A 111 12.49 1.08 11.58
N PRO A 112 11.60 1.18 10.57
CA PRO A 112 10.28 1.75 10.77
C PRO A 112 9.44 0.95 11.77
N VAL A 113 8.65 1.68 12.57
CA VAL A 113 7.68 1.10 13.51
C VAL A 113 6.31 1.10 12.86
N MET A 114 5.68 -0.07 12.79
CA MET A 114 4.41 -0.23 12.09
C MET A 114 3.57 -1.36 12.70
N ARG A 115 2.35 -1.51 12.23
CA ARG A 115 1.51 -2.68 12.54
C ARG A 115 2.08 -3.93 11.87
N CYS A 116 1.80 -5.08 12.49
CA CYS A 116 2.24 -6.37 11.94
C CYS A 116 1.71 -6.61 10.52
N GLY A 117 0.44 -6.28 10.25
CA GLY A 117 -0.17 -6.42 8.92
C GLY A 117 0.53 -5.60 7.84
N THR A 118 0.95 -4.37 8.15
CA THR A 118 1.71 -3.51 7.24
C THR A 118 3.07 -4.13 6.91
N ALA A 119 3.78 -4.62 7.95
CA ALA A 119 5.05 -5.32 7.77
C ALA A 119 4.88 -6.59 6.92
N LEU A 120 3.83 -7.37 7.15
CA LEU A 120 3.55 -8.59 6.40
C LEU A 120 3.26 -8.30 4.92
N SER A 121 2.44 -7.30 4.63
CA SER A 121 2.15 -6.87 3.25
C SER A 121 3.42 -6.40 2.54
N LEU A 122 4.27 -5.62 3.22
CA LEU A 122 5.56 -5.18 2.69
C LEU A 122 6.50 -6.36 2.40
N ALA A 123 6.56 -7.35 3.32
CA ALA A 123 7.40 -8.54 3.14
C ALA A 123 6.94 -9.40 1.95
N ILE A 124 5.64 -9.65 1.82
CA ILE A 124 5.07 -10.42 0.70
C ILE A 124 5.30 -9.66 -0.61
N TRP A 125 5.02 -8.35 -0.67
CA TRP A 125 5.26 -7.53 -1.84
C TRP A 125 6.73 -7.56 -2.27
N THR A 126 7.64 -7.43 -1.31
CA THR A 126 9.10 -7.48 -1.58
C THR A 126 9.53 -8.84 -2.13
N ARG A 127 9.00 -9.95 -1.56
CA ARG A 127 9.34 -11.31 -1.99
C ARG A 127 8.79 -11.64 -3.37
N ASP A 128 7.50 -11.35 -3.58
CA ASP A 128 6.77 -11.91 -4.72
C ASP A 128 6.76 -10.99 -5.93
N PHE A 129 7.07 -9.70 -5.74
CA PHE A 129 7.00 -8.72 -6.83
C PHE A 129 8.28 -7.91 -6.99
N VAL A 130 8.82 -7.31 -5.91
CA VAL A 130 10.00 -6.44 -6.03
C VAL A 130 11.24 -7.23 -6.45
N ARG A 131 11.55 -8.33 -5.76
CA ARG A 131 12.69 -9.18 -6.12
C ARG A 131 12.60 -9.76 -7.53
N PRO A 132 11.46 -10.33 -7.97
CA PRO A 132 11.32 -10.79 -9.36
C PRO A 132 11.44 -9.66 -10.38
N ALA A 133 10.88 -8.48 -10.12
CA ALA A 133 11.03 -7.34 -11.03
C ALA A 133 12.48 -6.88 -11.13
N ALA A 134 13.23 -6.87 -10.03
CA ALA A 134 14.65 -6.52 -10.01
C ALA A 134 15.51 -7.44 -10.89
N ALA A 135 15.14 -8.71 -11.03
CA ALA A 135 15.84 -9.66 -11.89
C ALA A 135 15.77 -9.30 -13.39
N HIS A 136 14.89 -8.38 -13.77
CA HIS A 136 14.78 -7.86 -15.13
C HIS A 136 15.52 -6.53 -15.37
N LEU A 137 16.11 -5.96 -14.32
CA LEU A 137 17.04 -4.84 -14.47
C LEU A 137 18.36 -5.30 -15.13
N PRO A 138 19.12 -4.39 -15.76
CA PRO A 138 20.45 -4.71 -16.25
C PRO A 138 21.31 -5.36 -15.15
N ASP A 139 22.06 -6.38 -15.50
CA ASP A 139 22.91 -7.17 -14.60
C ASP A 139 22.14 -7.94 -13.49
N ALA A 140 20.81 -7.96 -13.52
CA ALA A 140 19.94 -8.66 -12.58
C ALA A 140 20.39 -8.48 -11.10
N PRO A 141 20.46 -7.22 -10.58
CA PRO A 141 21.04 -6.95 -9.29
C PRO A 141 20.20 -7.54 -8.16
N GLN A 142 20.88 -7.93 -7.07
CA GLN A 142 20.20 -8.42 -5.87
C GLN A 142 19.71 -7.24 -5.03
N LEU A 143 18.42 -7.27 -4.68
CA LEU A 143 17.86 -6.29 -3.75
C LEU A 143 18.47 -6.49 -2.34
N GLN A 144 19.10 -5.47 -1.79
CA GLN A 144 19.76 -5.45 -0.48
C GLN A 144 19.05 -4.61 0.57
N GLY A 145 18.15 -3.71 0.15
CA GLY A 145 17.41 -2.88 1.07
C GLY A 145 16.28 -2.10 0.40
N LEU A 146 15.42 -1.55 1.24
CA LEU A 146 14.43 -0.55 0.87
C LEU A 146 14.77 0.75 1.61
N ALA A 147 14.95 1.85 0.90
CA ALA A 147 15.00 3.17 1.49
C ALA A 147 13.56 3.58 1.84
N THR A 148 13.25 3.67 3.13
CA THR A 148 11.89 3.97 3.60
C THR A 148 11.88 5.24 4.44
N GLY A 149 10.75 5.95 4.40
CA GLY A 149 10.39 6.94 5.40
C GLY A 149 9.91 6.26 6.71
N PRO A 150 9.53 7.07 7.72
CA PRO A 150 8.92 6.56 8.93
C PRO A 150 7.51 6.01 8.62
N ALA A 151 7.20 4.82 9.16
CA ALA A 151 5.86 4.23 9.01
C ALA A 151 4.85 4.81 10.01
N TYR A 152 5.32 5.29 11.16
CA TYR A 152 4.50 5.98 12.15
C TYR A 152 4.84 7.47 12.19
N VAL A 153 3.86 8.30 11.85
CA VAL A 153 3.89 9.76 12.00
C VAL A 153 2.47 10.22 12.33
N CYS A 154 2.29 10.76 13.54
CA CYS A 154 1.00 11.33 13.92
C CYS A 154 0.82 12.69 13.25
N ARG A 155 -0.03 12.74 12.25
CA ARG A 155 -0.44 13.95 11.53
C ARG A 155 -1.76 13.71 10.83
N ASP A 156 -2.45 14.78 10.52
CA ASP A 156 -3.67 14.71 9.71
C ASP A 156 -3.36 14.35 8.24
N ARG A 157 -4.38 13.85 7.57
CA ARG A 157 -4.34 13.65 6.12
C ARG A 157 -4.22 14.99 5.42
N VAL A 158 -3.37 15.06 4.40
CA VAL A 158 -3.20 16.27 3.57
C VAL A 158 -3.91 16.10 2.23
N GLY A 159 -4.34 17.22 1.63
CA GLY A 159 -4.91 17.20 0.28
C GLY A 159 -6.35 16.69 0.16
N THR A 160 -7.03 16.42 1.27
CA THR A 160 -8.42 15.91 1.25
C THR A 160 -9.47 17.00 1.08
N GLY A 161 -9.12 18.26 1.39
CA GLY A 161 -10.09 19.35 1.45
C GLY A 161 -11.12 19.23 2.61
N ASP A 162 -10.94 18.26 3.50
CA ASP A 162 -11.81 18.03 4.65
C ASP A 162 -11.55 19.13 5.70
N PRO A 163 -12.59 19.84 6.17
CA PRO A 163 -12.44 20.84 7.23
C PRO A 163 -12.07 20.24 8.59
N GLU A 164 -12.36 18.95 8.82
CA GLU A 164 -11.97 18.18 10.00
C GLU A 164 -11.19 16.94 9.57
N PRO A 165 -9.93 17.09 9.14
CA PRO A 165 -9.16 15.99 8.61
C PRO A 165 -8.91 14.94 9.71
N ARG A 166 -9.06 13.68 9.35
CA ARG A 166 -8.71 12.56 10.22
C ARG A 166 -7.20 12.29 10.13
N PRO A 167 -6.62 11.65 11.17
CA PRO A 167 -5.23 11.24 11.09
C PRO A 167 -4.92 10.42 9.83
N SER A 168 -3.72 10.62 9.31
CA SER A 168 -3.17 9.80 8.22
C SER A 168 -3.03 8.33 8.65
N GLU A 169 -3.00 7.41 7.71
CA GLU A 169 -2.73 5.99 7.99
C GLU A 169 -1.35 5.78 8.66
N HIS A 170 -0.40 6.70 8.45
CA HIS A 170 0.84 6.74 9.23
C HIS A 170 0.59 6.94 10.73
N GLY A 171 -0.43 7.69 11.11
CA GLY A 171 -0.82 7.87 12.52
C GLY A 171 -1.27 6.59 13.22
N TYR A 172 -1.50 5.53 12.46
CA TYR A 172 -1.89 4.20 12.96
C TYR A 172 -0.82 3.13 12.73
N GLY A 173 0.34 3.49 12.15
CA GLY A 173 1.34 2.54 11.68
C GLY A 173 0.82 1.62 10.57
N ASN A 174 -0.19 2.06 9.85
CA ASN A 174 -0.92 1.34 8.81
C ASN A 174 -0.44 1.70 7.40
N ALA A 175 0.63 2.51 7.31
CA ALA A 175 1.24 2.95 6.07
C ALA A 175 2.76 2.86 6.13
N ILE A 176 3.39 2.83 4.96
CA ILE A 176 4.85 2.94 4.77
C ILE A 176 5.14 3.69 3.47
N ASP A 177 6.11 4.59 3.52
CA ASP A 177 6.63 5.27 2.34
C ASP A 177 7.92 4.58 1.88
N VAL A 178 7.98 4.16 0.62
CA VAL A 178 9.17 3.57 -0.01
C VAL A 178 9.75 4.59 -0.98
N MET A 179 10.94 5.10 -0.65
CA MET A 179 11.62 6.17 -1.37
C MET A 179 12.59 5.62 -2.43
N GLY A 180 13.01 4.36 -2.29
CA GLY A 180 13.95 3.75 -3.23
C GLY A 180 14.31 2.31 -2.90
N PHE A 181 15.04 1.70 -3.82
CA PHE A 181 15.44 0.30 -3.81
C PHE A 181 16.96 0.21 -3.85
N ASP A 182 17.56 -0.36 -2.81
CA ASP A 182 19.00 -0.52 -2.68
C ASP A 182 19.45 -1.84 -3.30
N PHE A 183 20.37 -1.76 -4.25
CA PHE A 183 20.98 -2.90 -4.94
C PHE A 183 22.49 -3.03 -4.63
N GLY A 184 22.96 -2.40 -3.55
CA GLY A 184 24.37 -2.42 -3.17
C GLY A 184 25.29 -1.58 -4.08
N GLN A 185 24.70 -0.62 -4.80
CA GLN A 185 25.41 0.39 -5.57
C GLN A 185 25.63 1.66 -4.72
N ASP A 186 26.31 2.65 -5.28
CA ASP A 186 26.61 3.91 -4.57
C ASP A 186 25.37 4.64 -4.05
N ALA A 187 24.22 4.50 -4.72
CA ALA A 187 22.96 5.07 -4.30
C ALA A 187 21.78 4.14 -4.65
N PRO A 188 20.70 4.14 -3.84
CA PRO A 188 19.47 3.43 -4.18
C PRO A 188 18.86 3.94 -5.48
N LEU A 189 18.19 3.04 -6.21
CA LEU A 189 17.32 3.43 -7.32
C LEU A 189 16.11 4.18 -6.73
N GLN A 190 16.11 5.50 -6.89
CA GLN A 190 15.09 6.37 -6.32
C GLN A 190 13.74 6.20 -7.02
N VAL A 191 12.65 6.29 -6.24
CA VAL A 191 11.31 6.53 -6.75
C VAL A 191 11.22 7.98 -7.19
N GLN A 192 10.84 8.23 -8.44
CA GLN A 192 10.76 9.58 -9.01
C GLN A 192 9.86 9.57 -10.25
N PRO A 193 9.34 10.73 -10.69
CA PRO A 193 8.68 10.83 -11.99
C PRO A 193 9.62 10.39 -13.11
N ARG A 194 9.12 9.54 -14.01
CA ARG A 194 9.87 9.06 -15.17
C ARG A 194 9.18 9.49 -16.44
N SER A 195 9.96 9.93 -17.42
CA SER A 195 9.47 10.63 -18.61
C SER A 195 8.73 9.76 -19.63
N GLY A 196 8.72 8.45 -19.46
CA GLY A 196 8.14 7.51 -20.42
C GLY A 196 9.11 7.13 -21.54
N ASP A 197 10.41 7.27 -21.32
CA ASP A 197 11.46 6.87 -22.28
C ASP A 197 11.63 5.35 -22.38
N GLY A 198 10.91 4.60 -21.53
CA GLY A 198 10.91 3.14 -21.56
C GLY A 198 12.22 2.52 -21.07
N ASP A 199 12.97 3.20 -20.22
CA ASP A 199 14.17 2.65 -19.63
C ASP A 199 13.85 1.51 -18.63
N PRO A 200 14.79 0.61 -18.35
CA PRO A 200 14.55 -0.50 -17.42
C PRO A 200 14.12 -0.06 -16.02
N ALA A 201 14.59 1.08 -15.52
CA ALA A 201 14.25 1.61 -14.21
C ALA A 201 12.79 2.11 -14.17
N GLU A 202 12.30 2.72 -15.26
CA GLU A 202 10.88 3.05 -15.41
C GLU A 202 10.01 1.80 -15.40
N GLY A 203 10.38 0.79 -16.21
CA GLY A 203 9.67 -0.49 -16.25
C GLY A 203 9.59 -1.16 -14.88
N PHE A 204 10.71 -1.18 -14.16
CA PHE A 204 10.78 -1.68 -12.78
C PHE A 204 9.84 -0.89 -11.84
N GLN A 205 9.96 0.44 -11.80
CA GLN A 205 9.15 1.29 -10.91
C GLN A 205 7.66 1.11 -11.17
N ARG A 206 7.23 1.10 -12.44
CA ARG A 206 5.83 0.86 -12.81
C ARG A 206 5.33 -0.51 -12.36
N ALA A 207 6.14 -1.55 -12.54
CA ALA A 207 5.79 -2.91 -12.14
C ALA A 207 5.61 -3.03 -10.62
N VAL A 208 6.54 -2.49 -9.82
CA VAL A 208 6.45 -2.56 -8.36
C VAL A 208 5.33 -1.69 -7.81
N GLN A 209 5.09 -0.50 -8.36
CA GLN A 209 3.97 0.36 -7.98
C GLN A 209 2.62 -0.33 -8.25
N SER A 210 2.42 -0.85 -9.46
CA SER A 210 1.16 -1.52 -9.83
C SER A 210 0.89 -2.78 -9.01
N THR A 211 1.93 -3.57 -8.74
CA THR A 211 1.78 -4.83 -7.96
C THR A 211 1.58 -4.59 -6.47
N ALA A 212 2.00 -3.45 -5.93
CA ALA A 212 1.71 -3.07 -4.55
C ALA A 212 0.20 -3.02 -4.29
N CYS A 213 -0.61 -2.67 -5.29
CA CYS A 213 -2.07 -2.66 -5.21
C CYS A 213 -2.71 -4.05 -4.92
N LEU A 214 -1.98 -5.13 -5.08
CA LEU A 214 -2.45 -6.47 -4.69
C LEU A 214 -2.42 -6.66 -3.17
N LEU A 215 -1.53 -5.97 -2.46
CA LEU A 215 -1.27 -6.12 -1.03
C LEU A 215 -1.78 -4.94 -0.21
N PHE A 216 -1.72 -3.73 -0.75
CA PHE A 216 -2.12 -2.48 -0.09
C PHE A 216 -3.42 -1.96 -0.68
N THR A 217 -4.23 -1.29 0.12
CA THR A 217 -5.53 -0.74 -0.31
C THR A 217 -5.41 0.67 -0.86
N THR A 218 -4.33 1.39 -0.52
CA THR A 218 -3.91 2.62 -1.18
C THR A 218 -2.48 2.46 -1.66
N VAL A 219 -2.26 2.84 -2.90
CA VAL A 219 -0.94 2.97 -3.52
C VAL A 219 -0.91 4.30 -4.24
N LEU A 220 -0.10 5.24 -3.77
CA LEU A 220 0.13 6.52 -4.43
C LEU A 220 1.62 6.63 -4.75
N GLY A 221 1.94 7.20 -5.88
CA GLY A 221 3.31 7.37 -6.31
C GLY A 221 3.45 8.43 -7.38
N PRO A 222 4.57 8.51 -8.08
CA PRO A 222 4.77 9.43 -9.17
C PRO A 222 3.66 9.32 -10.22
N GLY A 223 2.98 10.45 -10.44
CA GLY A 223 1.83 10.54 -11.34
C GLY A 223 0.48 10.65 -10.63
N SER A 224 0.38 10.35 -9.32
CA SER A 224 -0.84 10.53 -8.55
C SER A 224 -1.05 12.01 -8.17
N ASN A 225 -0.07 12.61 -7.56
CA ASN A 225 -0.02 14.04 -7.22
C ASN A 225 1.41 14.44 -6.78
N ALA A 226 1.70 15.74 -6.75
CA ALA A 226 3.03 16.28 -6.46
C ALA A 226 3.58 15.90 -5.07
N ALA A 227 2.73 15.56 -4.10
CA ALA A 227 3.18 15.15 -2.78
C ALA A 227 3.74 13.72 -2.75
N HIS A 228 3.54 12.94 -3.82
CA HIS A 228 3.99 11.55 -3.94
C HIS A 228 4.94 11.33 -5.14
N ASP A 229 5.57 12.41 -5.64
CA ASP A 229 6.49 12.31 -6.77
C ASP A 229 7.84 11.65 -6.43
N ASP A 230 8.21 11.55 -5.15
CA ASP A 230 9.51 11.06 -4.68
C ASP A 230 9.44 9.78 -3.84
N HIS A 231 8.26 9.19 -3.69
CA HIS A 231 8.06 7.95 -2.95
C HIS A 231 6.80 7.19 -3.39
N LEU A 232 6.72 5.92 -3.03
CA LEU A 232 5.48 5.14 -3.06
C LEU A 232 4.88 5.17 -1.67
N HIS A 233 3.74 5.83 -1.50
CA HIS A 233 2.92 5.71 -0.29
C HIS A 233 2.06 4.46 -0.38
N LEU A 234 2.23 3.55 0.56
CA LEU A 234 1.55 2.26 0.62
C LEU A 234 0.77 2.16 1.92
N ASP A 235 -0.55 2.09 1.89
CA ASP A 235 -1.36 1.95 3.09
C ASP A 235 -2.41 0.83 3.01
N MET A 236 -2.94 0.47 4.16
CA MET A 236 -3.94 -0.57 4.34
C MET A 236 -5.25 0.00 4.90
N ALA A 237 -5.62 1.23 4.49
CA ALA A 237 -6.88 1.85 4.91
C ALA A 237 -8.05 0.92 4.62
N ASP A 238 -8.87 0.68 5.64
CA ASP A 238 -10.11 -0.09 5.45
C ASP A 238 -11.13 0.75 4.68
N ARG A 239 -11.66 0.15 3.61
CA ARG A 239 -12.70 0.76 2.77
C ARG A 239 -13.87 -0.20 2.64
N ALA A 240 -15.06 0.28 3.01
CA ALA A 240 -16.31 -0.44 2.75
C ALA A 240 -16.36 -0.81 1.26
N SER A 241 -16.71 -2.01 0.89
CA SER A 241 -16.77 -2.53 -0.49
C SER A 241 -15.47 -3.07 -1.09
N GLY A 242 -14.33 -3.05 -0.37
CA GLY A 242 -13.06 -3.58 -0.87
C GLY A 242 -12.44 -2.75 -2.01
N TRP A 243 -12.89 -1.50 -2.19
CA TRP A 243 -12.32 -0.59 -3.19
C TRP A 243 -10.88 -0.23 -2.83
N ARG A 244 -10.02 -0.15 -3.86
CA ARG A 244 -8.60 0.21 -3.73
C ARG A 244 -8.33 1.50 -4.51
N LEU A 245 -7.47 2.35 -3.95
CA LEU A 245 -6.95 3.55 -4.62
C LEU A 245 -5.53 3.25 -5.08
N CYS A 246 -5.31 3.12 -6.38
CA CYS A 246 -4.02 2.78 -6.95
C CYS A 246 -3.73 3.71 -8.13
N GLU A 247 -2.84 4.67 -7.90
CA GLU A 247 -2.48 5.75 -8.83
C GLU A 247 -0.96 5.89 -8.95
#